data_aff109a8a9e1071318c233d44a5aab26
#
_entry.id   aff109a8a9e1071318c233d44a5aab26
#
_cell.length_a   1.000
_cell.length_b   1.000
_cell.length_c   1.000
_cell.angle_alpha   90.00
_cell.angle_beta   90.00
_cell.angle_gamma   90.00
#
_symmetry.space_group_name_H-M   'P 1'
#
loop_
_entity.id
_entity.type
_entity.pdbx_description
1 polymer ?
#
loop_
_entity_poly.entity_id
_entity_poly.type
_entity_poly.pdbx_seq_one_letter_code
_entity_poly.pdbx_strand_id
1 'polypeptide(L)'
;MRRRMGAAALEMDAAPGSSGQTQRRATVAARLPSQHWPQRSLLIVAVDAHTGEPIVFDRHSGVDLADAVTASTAGPGAPPHRIGDNRYIDGGYRSPENADLAAGYKRVLVLSPLGGRTRAPLDWGMHLAAQADELRARGSRVETIFPDSNSRDAFGVNLMDPSTRPPSARAGYDQGRALAGQLTEFWH
;
A
#
# COMPACT_ATOMS: atom_id res chain seq x y z
N MET A 1 -9.97 15.56 -1.24
CA MET A 1 -8.57 15.25 -1.57
C MET A 1 -8.49 14.18 -2.67
N ARG A 2 -9.04 12.98 -2.50
CA ARG A 2 -8.94 11.85 -3.45
C ARG A 2 -9.36 12.20 -4.89
N ARG A 3 -10.51 12.86 -5.08
CA ARG A 3 -10.96 13.34 -6.40
C ARG A 3 -9.96 14.27 -7.10
N ARG A 4 -9.32 15.16 -6.35
CA ARG A 4 -8.30 16.08 -6.93
C ARG A 4 -7.05 15.31 -7.38
N MET A 5 -6.64 14.29 -6.62
CA MET A 5 -5.54 13.42 -7.02
C MET A 5 -5.91 12.58 -8.25
N GLY A 6 -7.15 12.08 -8.30
CA GLY A 6 -7.68 11.37 -9.47
C GLY A 6 -7.70 12.23 -10.72
N ALA A 7 -8.21 13.46 -10.63
CA ALA A 7 -8.24 14.40 -11.75
C ALA A 7 -6.83 14.67 -12.31
N ALA A 8 -5.86 14.96 -11.43
CA ALA A 8 -4.47 15.18 -11.86
C ALA A 8 -3.86 13.94 -12.55
N ALA A 9 -4.17 12.72 -12.06
CA ALA A 9 -3.71 11.50 -12.70
C ALA A 9 -4.37 11.27 -14.08
N LEU A 10 -5.66 11.59 -14.22
CA LEU A 10 -6.38 11.49 -15.50
C LEU A 10 -5.84 12.48 -16.55
N GLU A 11 -5.45 13.67 -16.14
CA GLU A 11 -4.76 14.63 -17.04
C GLU A 11 -3.44 14.05 -17.58
N MET A 12 -2.70 13.31 -16.73
CA MET A 12 -1.48 12.63 -17.16
C MET A 12 -1.76 11.47 -18.13
N ASP A 13 -2.87 10.74 -17.95
CA ASP A 13 -3.28 9.64 -18.86
C ASP A 13 -3.66 10.18 -20.25
N ALA A 14 -4.23 11.37 -20.32
CA ALA A 14 -4.61 12.02 -21.56
C ALA A 14 -3.43 12.61 -22.35
N ALA A 15 -2.24 12.74 -21.74
CA ALA A 15 -1.08 13.33 -22.37
C ALA A 15 -0.52 12.44 -23.52
N PRO A 16 -0.08 13.02 -24.65
CA PRO A 16 0.58 12.26 -25.71
C PRO A 16 1.79 11.49 -25.18
N GLY A 17 1.88 10.20 -25.48
CA GLY A 17 2.99 9.35 -25.03
C GLY A 17 2.80 8.66 -23.70
N SER A 18 1.61 8.71 -23.08
CA SER A 18 1.28 8.05 -21.80
C SER A 18 1.26 6.52 -21.85
N SER A 19 1.83 5.87 -22.86
CA SER A 19 1.77 4.43 -23.15
C SER A 19 2.44 3.50 -22.10
N GLY A 20 2.88 4.03 -20.96
CA GLY A 20 3.61 3.28 -19.93
C GLY A 20 2.80 2.27 -19.11
N GLN A 21 1.48 2.16 -19.30
CA GLN A 21 0.64 1.26 -18.49
C GLN A 21 1.03 -0.22 -18.66
N THR A 22 1.18 -0.67 -19.91
CA THR A 22 1.58 -2.05 -20.21
C THR A 22 2.95 -2.38 -19.63
N GLN A 23 3.90 -1.46 -19.75
CA GLN A 23 5.25 -1.62 -19.18
C GLN A 23 5.22 -1.67 -17.64
N ARG A 24 4.41 -0.82 -17.00
CA ARG A 24 4.26 -0.84 -15.54
C ARG A 24 3.65 -2.14 -15.06
N ARG A 25 2.57 -2.59 -15.70
CA ARG A 25 1.95 -3.89 -15.40
C ARG A 25 2.95 -5.04 -15.58
N ALA A 26 3.69 -5.07 -16.68
CA ALA A 26 4.72 -6.08 -16.92
C ALA A 26 5.81 -6.06 -15.82
N THR A 27 6.24 -4.88 -15.39
CA THR A 27 7.21 -4.71 -14.31
C THR A 27 6.66 -5.24 -12.97
N VAL A 28 5.40 -4.98 -12.66
CA VAL A 28 4.73 -5.51 -11.47
C VAL A 28 4.61 -7.02 -11.56
N ALA A 29 4.10 -7.53 -12.68
CA ALA A 29 3.95 -8.98 -12.91
C ALA A 29 5.28 -9.73 -12.73
N ALA A 30 6.38 -9.20 -13.26
CA ALA A 30 7.71 -9.81 -13.12
C ALA A 30 8.24 -9.85 -11.67
N ARG A 31 7.69 -9.04 -10.76
CA ARG A 31 8.09 -8.99 -9.35
C ARG A 31 7.20 -9.83 -8.44
N LEU A 32 6.04 -10.25 -8.93
CA LEU A 32 5.13 -11.10 -8.16
C LEU A 32 5.67 -12.53 -8.09
N PRO A 33 5.64 -13.18 -6.93
CA PRO A 33 6.05 -14.57 -6.79
C PRO A 33 5.10 -15.54 -7.50
N SER A 34 3.88 -15.11 -7.79
CA SER A 34 2.86 -15.83 -8.53
C SER A 34 1.97 -14.83 -9.26
N GLN A 35 1.45 -15.22 -10.44
CA GLN A 35 0.48 -14.42 -11.18
C GLN A 35 -0.96 -14.63 -10.66
N HIS A 36 -1.17 -15.62 -9.80
CA HIS A 36 -2.48 -15.98 -9.29
C HIS A 36 -2.69 -15.44 -7.88
N TRP A 37 -3.92 -15.08 -7.56
CA TRP A 37 -4.35 -14.75 -6.21
C TRP A 37 -4.06 -15.92 -5.27
N PRO A 38 -3.48 -15.66 -4.08
CA PRO A 38 -3.23 -16.73 -3.11
C PRO A 38 -4.53 -17.29 -2.53
N GLN A 39 -4.45 -18.51 -1.99
CA GLN A 39 -5.60 -19.14 -1.30
C GLN A 39 -5.94 -18.39 0.01
N ARG A 40 -4.94 -17.86 0.71
CA ARG A 40 -5.15 -17.00 1.89
C ARG A 40 -5.79 -15.68 1.48
N SER A 41 -6.52 -15.05 2.40
CA SER A 41 -7.10 -13.72 2.19
C SER A 41 -5.99 -12.71 1.87
N LEU A 42 -6.17 -11.99 0.77
CA LEU A 42 -5.33 -10.88 0.36
C LEU A 42 -6.26 -9.77 -0.14
N LEU A 43 -6.14 -8.59 0.44
CA LEU A 43 -6.88 -7.39 0.05
C LEU A 43 -5.89 -6.37 -0.53
N ILE A 44 -6.22 -5.81 -1.69
CA ILE A 44 -5.42 -4.78 -2.35
C ILE A 44 -6.29 -3.56 -2.56
N VAL A 45 -5.87 -2.43 -2.01
CA VAL A 45 -6.64 -1.20 -2.04
C VAL A 45 -6.22 -0.32 -3.21
N ALA A 46 -7.17 0.26 -3.89
CA ALA A 46 -6.97 1.32 -4.87
C ALA A 46 -8.04 2.40 -4.68
N VAL A 47 -7.95 3.48 -5.43
CA VAL A 47 -8.96 4.54 -5.46
C VAL A 47 -9.39 4.77 -6.91
N ASP A 48 -10.68 4.82 -7.17
CA ASP A 48 -11.21 5.20 -8.47
C ASP A 48 -10.85 6.65 -8.78
N ALA A 49 -10.21 6.88 -9.92
CA ALA A 49 -9.68 8.19 -10.28
C ALA A 49 -10.76 9.21 -10.61
N HIS A 50 -11.93 8.79 -11.09
CA HIS A 50 -13.04 9.67 -11.45
C HIS A 50 -13.87 10.06 -10.22
N THR A 51 -14.20 9.07 -9.38
CA THR A 51 -15.11 9.27 -8.25
C THR A 51 -14.38 9.65 -6.97
N GLY A 52 -13.11 9.22 -6.82
CA GLY A 52 -12.35 9.30 -5.57
C GLY A 52 -12.79 8.27 -4.54
N GLU A 53 -13.66 7.32 -4.91
CA GLU A 53 -14.10 6.26 -4.01
C GLU A 53 -13.03 5.16 -3.91
N PRO A 54 -12.78 4.65 -2.68
CA PRO A 54 -11.88 3.53 -2.49
C PRO A 54 -12.53 2.24 -3.01
N ILE A 55 -11.68 1.39 -3.57
CA ILE A 55 -12.04 0.03 -3.97
C ILE A 55 -11.07 -0.95 -3.31
N VAL A 56 -11.56 -2.10 -2.93
CA VAL A 56 -10.76 -3.20 -2.39
C VAL A 56 -10.87 -4.38 -3.35
N PHE A 57 -9.74 -4.78 -3.92
CA PHE A 57 -9.64 -5.97 -4.76
C PHE A 57 -9.26 -7.18 -3.91
N ASP A 58 -9.85 -8.30 -4.24
CA ASP A 58 -9.55 -9.62 -3.69
C ASP A 58 -9.62 -10.69 -4.80
N ARG A 59 -9.47 -11.95 -4.43
CA ARG A 59 -9.56 -13.10 -5.35
C ARG A 59 -10.91 -13.26 -6.05
N HIS A 60 -11.97 -12.62 -5.56
CA HIS A 60 -13.33 -12.70 -6.07
C HIS A 60 -13.72 -11.48 -6.91
N SER A 61 -12.85 -10.50 -7.01
CA SER A 61 -13.09 -9.24 -7.73
C SER A 61 -13.10 -9.38 -9.25
N GLY A 62 -12.73 -10.55 -9.80
CA GLY A 62 -12.63 -10.76 -11.25
C GLY A 62 -11.49 -9.98 -11.93
N VAL A 63 -10.53 -9.48 -11.14
CA VAL A 63 -9.38 -8.68 -11.57
C VAL A 63 -8.10 -9.48 -11.38
N ASP A 64 -7.21 -9.45 -12.35
CA ASP A 64 -5.89 -10.09 -12.23
C ASP A 64 -5.08 -9.47 -11.08
N LEU A 65 -4.32 -10.31 -10.36
CA LEU A 65 -3.47 -9.86 -9.26
C LEU A 65 -2.48 -8.77 -9.70
N ALA A 66 -1.88 -8.92 -10.88
CA ALA A 66 -0.95 -7.93 -11.43
C ALA A 66 -1.64 -6.58 -11.70
N ASP A 67 -2.89 -6.59 -12.16
CA ASP A 67 -3.66 -5.37 -12.39
C ASP A 67 -4.04 -4.70 -11.07
N ALA A 68 -4.50 -5.46 -10.08
CA ALA A 68 -4.83 -4.94 -8.75
C ALA A 68 -3.60 -4.28 -8.08
N VAL A 69 -2.42 -4.92 -8.14
CA VAL A 69 -1.17 -4.35 -7.59
C VAL A 69 -0.73 -3.12 -8.39
N THR A 70 -0.87 -3.15 -9.73
CA THR A 70 -0.50 -1.99 -10.56
C THR A 70 -1.41 -0.79 -10.27
N ALA A 71 -2.70 -1.02 -10.08
CA ALA A 71 -3.66 0.00 -9.67
C ALA A 71 -3.31 0.58 -8.29
N SER A 72 -3.06 -0.30 -7.32
CA SER A 72 -2.72 0.07 -5.94
C SER A 72 -1.41 0.85 -5.80
N THR A 73 -0.54 0.78 -6.79
CA THR A 73 0.77 1.45 -6.82
C THR A 73 0.87 2.58 -7.86
N ALA A 74 -0.27 3.01 -8.43
CA ALA A 74 -0.34 4.15 -9.34
C ALA A 74 -0.31 5.48 -8.55
N GLY A 75 0.86 5.75 -7.95
CA GLY A 75 1.11 6.87 -7.04
C GLY A 75 1.42 8.19 -7.73
N PRO A 76 1.96 9.17 -6.98
CA PRO A 76 2.23 10.51 -7.49
C PRO A 76 3.16 10.48 -8.72
N GLY A 77 2.79 11.24 -9.75
CA GLY A 77 3.57 11.32 -10.98
C GLY A 77 3.39 10.15 -11.94
N ALA A 78 2.44 9.25 -11.65
CA ALA A 78 2.08 8.17 -12.55
C ALA A 78 0.66 8.35 -13.09
N PRO A 79 0.38 8.00 -14.36
CA PRO A 79 -0.99 7.92 -14.86
C PRO A 79 -1.74 6.82 -14.11
N PRO A 80 -3.08 6.89 -14.04
CA PRO A 80 -3.89 5.87 -13.39
C PRO A 80 -3.76 4.54 -14.13
N HIS A 81 -4.00 3.44 -13.44
CA HIS A 81 -4.05 2.13 -14.08
C HIS A 81 -5.47 1.82 -14.57
N ARG A 82 -5.56 1.34 -15.81
CA ARG A 82 -6.85 0.97 -16.43
C ARG A 82 -7.18 -0.49 -16.17
N ILE A 83 -8.39 -0.74 -15.65
CA ILE A 83 -8.99 -2.06 -15.54
C ILE A 83 -10.41 -1.97 -16.13
N GLY A 84 -10.65 -2.60 -17.27
CA GLY A 84 -11.88 -2.40 -18.02
C GLY A 84 -12.07 -0.94 -18.41
N ASP A 85 -13.22 -0.37 -18.08
CA ASP A 85 -13.52 1.04 -18.34
C ASP A 85 -13.11 1.98 -17.22
N ASN A 86 -12.71 1.44 -16.08
CA ASN A 86 -12.34 2.23 -14.90
C ASN A 86 -10.86 2.61 -14.90
N ARG A 87 -10.53 3.64 -14.14
CA ARG A 87 -9.19 4.18 -13.91
C ARG A 87 -8.94 4.23 -12.42
N TYR A 88 -7.81 3.67 -11.99
CA TYR A 88 -7.47 3.54 -10.58
C TYR A 88 -6.13 4.19 -10.25
N ILE A 89 -6.06 4.80 -9.09
CA ILE A 89 -4.87 5.38 -8.50
C ILE A 89 -4.55 4.70 -7.16
N ASP A 90 -3.38 4.99 -6.62
CA ASP A 90 -2.79 4.39 -5.43
C ASP A 90 -3.76 4.34 -4.22
N GLY A 91 -3.82 3.18 -3.59
CA GLY A 91 -4.62 2.96 -2.38
C GLY A 91 -4.16 3.76 -1.17
N GLY A 92 -2.92 4.22 -1.15
CA GLY A 92 -2.39 5.13 -0.14
C GLY A 92 -3.07 6.51 -0.11
N TYR A 93 -3.82 6.88 -1.16
CA TYR A 93 -4.69 8.06 -1.14
C TYR A 93 -5.93 7.89 -0.27
N ARG A 94 -6.32 6.65 0.05
CA ARG A 94 -7.33 6.36 1.06
C ARG A 94 -6.75 6.46 2.45
N SER A 95 -5.76 5.65 2.73
CA SER A 95 -4.97 5.62 3.96
C SER A 95 -3.61 4.96 3.66
N PRO A 96 -2.51 5.45 4.21
CA PRO A 96 -1.20 4.86 3.93
C PRO A 96 -1.09 3.37 4.27
N GLU A 97 -1.68 2.95 5.37
CA GLU A 97 -1.61 1.57 5.86
C GLU A 97 -2.89 0.76 5.59
N ASN A 98 -4.06 1.41 5.50
CA ASN A 98 -5.36 0.76 5.36
C ASN A 98 -5.60 -0.33 6.43
N ALA A 99 -5.15 -0.10 7.67
CA ALA A 99 -5.13 -1.08 8.74
C ALA A 99 -6.55 -1.46 9.22
N ASP A 100 -7.52 -0.58 9.06
CA ASP A 100 -8.93 -0.81 9.36
C ASP A 100 -9.53 -2.01 8.61
N LEU A 101 -8.98 -2.37 7.45
CA LEU A 101 -9.41 -3.54 6.68
C LEU A 101 -9.05 -4.87 7.37
N ALA A 102 -8.21 -4.84 8.40
CA ALA A 102 -7.91 -5.99 9.22
C ALA A 102 -8.91 -6.17 10.39
N ALA A 103 -10.03 -5.43 10.41
CA ALA A 103 -11.07 -5.61 11.41
C ALA A 103 -11.59 -7.06 11.44
N GLY A 104 -11.81 -7.58 12.67
CA GLY A 104 -12.26 -8.97 12.88
C GLY A 104 -11.12 -9.96 13.10
N TYR A 105 -9.87 -9.62 12.85
CA TYR A 105 -8.72 -10.45 13.21
C TYR A 105 -8.31 -10.21 14.67
N LYS A 106 -8.02 -11.31 15.38
CA LYS A 106 -7.60 -11.24 16.81
C LYS A 106 -6.23 -10.58 17.00
N ARG A 107 -5.33 -10.74 16.03
CA ARG A 107 -3.99 -10.15 16.02
C ARG A 107 -3.75 -9.46 14.69
N VAL A 108 -3.24 -8.24 14.75
CA VAL A 108 -2.96 -7.40 13.57
C VAL A 108 -1.56 -6.83 13.73
N LEU A 109 -0.66 -7.21 12.84
CA LEU A 109 0.65 -6.60 12.71
C LEU A 109 0.63 -5.61 11.57
N VAL A 110 0.92 -4.35 11.86
CA VAL A 110 1.01 -3.29 10.84
C VAL A 110 2.47 -2.95 10.58
N LEU A 111 2.91 -3.11 9.34
CA LEU A 111 4.21 -2.64 8.88
C LEU A 111 4.02 -1.27 8.22
N SER A 112 4.53 -0.21 8.86
CA SER A 112 4.36 1.17 8.38
C SER A 112 5.71 1.77 7.97
N PRO A 113 6.15 1.56 6.71
CA PRO A 113 7.46 2.01 6.25
C PRO A 113 7.58 3.54 6.21
N LEU A 114 6.48 4.27 6.17
CA LEU A 114 6.45 5.73 6.17
C LEU A 114 6.27 6.34 7.58
N GLY A 115 6.35 5.53 8.64
CA GLY A 115 6.30 5.98 10.02
C GLY A 115 4.94 6.53 10.46
N GLY A 116 3.84 6.00 9.92
CA GLY A 116 2.47 6.42 10.25
C GLY A 116 2.10 7.82 9.74
N ARG A 117 2.94 8.43 8.91
CA ARG A 117 2.67 9.77 8.36
C ARG A 117 1.51 9.72 7.37
N THR A 118 0.60 10.66 7.47
CA THR A 118 -0.51 10.82 6.53
C THR A 118 -0.54 12.23 5.93
N ARG A 119 -1.09 12.35 4.73
CA ARG A 119 -1.44 13.63 4.09
C ARG A 119 -2.94 13.91 4.17
N ALA A 120 -3.72 12.95 4.64
CA ALA A 120 -5.15 13.14 4.87
C ALA A 120 -5.37 13.99 6.14
N PRO A 121 -6.44 14.80 6.18
CA PRO A 121 -6.86 15.48 7.40
C PRO A 121 -7.06 14.48 8.55
N LEU A 122 -6.59 14.83 9.76
CA LEU A 122 -6.64 13.93 10.90
C LEU A 122 -8.06 13.65 11.38
N ASP A 123 -8.97 14.60 11.21
CA ASP A 123 -10.41 14.48 11.51
C ASP A 123 -11.12 13.41 10.67
N TRP A 124 -10.53 12.95 9.60
CA TRP A 124 -11.06 11.82 8.83
C TRP A 124 -10.86 10.46 9.53
N GLY A 125 -10.07 10.39 10.59
CA GLY A 125 -9.79 9.15 11.32
C GLY A 125 -9.04 8.09 10.51
N MET A 126 -8.47 8.47 9.34
CA MET A 126 -7.83 7.53 8.41
C MET A 126 -6.32 7.39 8.64
N HIS A 127 -5.77 8.03 9.67
CA HIS A 127 -4.36 7.89 10.06
C HIS A 127 -4.16 6.63 10.92
N LEU A 128 -2.95 6.09 10.88
CA LEU A 128 -2.63 4.80 11.49
C LEU A 128 -3.02 4.70 12.97
N ALA A 129 -2.74 5.74 13.77
CA ALA A 129 -3.06 5.71 15.21
C ALA A 129 -4.56 5.51 15.44
N ALA A 130 -5.42 6.26 14.76
CA ALA A 130 -6.87 6.11 14.89
C ALA A 130 -7.36 4.73 14.44
N GLN A 131 -6.83 4.19 13.34
CA GLN A 131 -7.19 2.85 12.87
C GLN A 131 -6.73 1.75 13.84
N ALA A 132 -5.53 1.89 14.40
CA ALA A 132 -5.02 0.94 15.39
C ALA A 132 -5.85 0.97 16.68
N ASP A 133 -6.25 2.17 17.13
CA ASP A 133 -7.09 2.31 18.32
C ASP A 133 -8.50 1.76 18.10
N GLU A 134 -9.07 1.95 16.91
CA GLU A 134 -10.36 1.34 16.55
C GLU A 134 -10.27 -0.20 16.52
N LEU A 135 -9.21 -0.77 15.96
CA LEU A 135 -8.98 -2.21 15.97
C LEU A 135 -8.86 -2.75 17.41
N ARG A 136 -8.12 -2.05 18.28
CA ARG A 136 -8.00 -2.41 19.71
C ARG A 136 -9.33 -2.32 20.44
N ALA A 137 -10.10 -1.25 20.20
CA ALA A 137 -11.44 -1.09 20.78
C ALA A 137 -12.40 -2.21 20.38
N ARG A 138 -12.18 -2.84 19.22
CA ARG A 138 -12.92 -4.01 18.73
C ARG A 138 -12.35 -5.34 19.18
N GLY A 139 -11.34 -5.34 20.08
CA GLY A 139 -10.77 -6.54 20.69
C GLY A 139 -9.56 -7.13 19.96
N SER A 140 -9.01 -6.49 18.96
CA SER A 140 -7.77 -6.93 18.32
C SER A 140 -6.55 -6.54 19.17
N ARG A 141 -5.56 -7.44 19.26
CA ARG A 141 -4.19 -7.05 19.64
C ARG A 141 -3.52 -6.45 18.41
N VAL A 142 -2.98 -5.24 18.55
CA VAL A 142 -2.37 -4.54 17.41
C VAL A 142 -0.94 -4.16 17.76
N GLU A 143 -0.01 -4.63 16.96
CA GLU A 143 1.40 -4.26 16.98
C GLU A 143 1.73 -3.45 15.72
N THR A 144 2.55 -2.41 15.87
CA THR A 144 2.94 -1.56 14.75
C THR A 144 4.46 -1.46 14.69
N ILE A 145 5.03 -1.79 13.56
CA ILE A 145 6.46 -1.71 13.31
C ILE A 145 6.75 -0.54 12.39
N PHE A 146 7.56 0.38 12.88
CA PHE A 146 8.14 1.48 12.13
C PHE A 146 9.61 1.19 11.80
N PRO A 147 10.17 1.78 10.73
CA PRO A 147 11.60 1.69 10.46
C PRO A 147 12.41 2.25 11.64
N ASP A 148 13.42 1.52 12.07
CA ASP A 148 14.42 2.00 13.00
C ASP A 148 15.35 3.07 12.36
N SER A 149 16.35 3.57 13.09
CA SER A 149 17.28 4.57 12.56
C SER A 149 18.03 4.04 11.35
N ASN A 150 18.56 2.82 11.41
CA ASN A 150 19.32 2.21 10.32
C ASN A 150 18.48 2.02 9.05
N SER A 151 17.23 1.58 9.23
CA SER A 151 16.30 1.43 8.11
C SER A 151 15.94 2.78 7.49
N ARG A 152 15.73 3.83 8.30
CA ARG A 152 15.48 5.19 7.80
C ARG A 152 16.66 5.76 7.03
N ASP A 153 17.88 5.57 7.54
CA ASP A 153 19.10 6.01 6.87
C ASP A 153 19.31 5.29 5.53
N ALA A 154 18.99 3.99 5.49
CA ALA A 154 19.08 3.18 4.27
C ALA A 154 18.05 3.60 3.19
N PHE A 155 16.90 4.15 3.57
CA PHE A 155 15.90 4.66 2.60
C PHE A 155 16.40 5.89 1.85
N GLY A 156 17.29 6.68 2.46
CA GLY A 156 17.76 7.93 1.90
C GLY A 156 16.67 9.00 1.77
N VAL A 157 16.99 10.06 1.06
CA VAL A 157 16.06 11.19 0.86
C VAL A 157 15.11 10.98 -0.32
N ASN A 158 15.48 10.11 -1.27
CA ASN A 158 14.67 9.78 -2.45
C ASN A 158 14.22 8.31 -2.40
N LEU A 159 13.01 8.08 -1.95
CA LEU A 159 12.41 6.74 -1.86
C LEU A 159 12.23 6.05 -3.24
N MET A 160 12.37 6.78 -4.33
CA MET A 160 12.28 6.23 -5.69
C MET A 160 13.64 5.86 -6.28
N ASP A 161 14.75 6.09 -5.56
CA ASP A 161 16.10 5.72 -6.01
C ASP A 161 16.29 4.20 -5.93
N PRO A 162 16.50 3.50 -7.06
CA PRO A 162 16.71 2.06 -7.05
C PRO A 162 17.99 1.61 -6.30
N SER A 163 18.98 2.49 -6.15
CA SER A 163 20.23 2.18 -5.45
C SER A 163 20.04 1.95 -3.95
N THR A 164 18.94 2.47 -3.37
CA THR A 164 18.61 2.27 -1.96
C THR A 164 18.02 0.90 -1.66
N ARG A 165 17.58 0.13 -2.67
CA ARG A 165 16.92 -1.17 -2.46
C ARG A 165 17.79 -2.21 -1.72
N PRO A 166 19.05 -2.47 -2.12
CA PRO A 166 19.87 -3.44 -1.40
C PRO A 166 20.18 -3.03 0.05
N PRO A 167 20.58 -1.78 0.36
CA PRO A 167 20.80 -1.39 1.75
C PRO A 167 19.50 -1.40 2.57
N SER A 168 18.36 -0.96 2.02
CA SER A 168 17.07 -1.02 2.71
C SER A 168 16.63 -2.45 3.01
N ALA A 169 16.84 -3.38 2.09
CA ALA A 169 16.52 -4.79 2.31
C ALA A 169 17.36 -5.39 3.43
N ARG A 170 18.67 -5.07 3.50
CA ARG A 170 19.54 -5.51 4.60
C ARG A 170 19.12 -4.94 5.94
N ALA A 171 18.91 -3.62 6.00
CA ALA A 171 18.48 -2.95 7.24
C ALA A 171 17.14 -3.49 7.74
N GLY A 172 16.17 -3.67 6.86
CA GLY A 172 14.87 -4.26 7.19
C GLY A 172 14.98 -5.72 7.67
N TYR A 173 15.86 -6.50 7.08
CA TYR A 173 16.15 -7.88 7.53
C TYR A 173 16.76 -7.90 8.94
N ASP A 174 17.73 -7.04 9.20
CA ASP A 174 18.39 -6.96 10.51
C ASP A 174 17.41 -6.48 11.59
N GLN A 175 16.59 -5.47 11.29
CA GLN A 175 15.50 -5.04 12.16
C GLN A 175 14.50 -6.16 12.42
N GLY A 176 14.08 -6.90 11.40
CA GLY A 176 13.15 -8.02 11.53
C GLY A 176 13.72 -9.13 12.43
N ARG A 177 15.01 -9.44 12.30
CA ARG A 177 15.69 -10.39 13.20
C ARG A 177 15.71 -9.93 14.65
N ALA A 178 15.98 -8.65 14.88
CA ALA A 178 15.99 -8.08 16.24
C ALA A 178 14.61 -8.14 16.90
N LEU A 179 13.55 -8.00 16.13
CA LEU A 179 12.16 -8.04 16.60
C LEU A 179 11.57 -9.45 16.70
N ALA A 180 12.27 -10.48 16.23
CA ALA A 180 11.71 -11.84 16.09
C ALA A 180 11.19 -12.40 17.43
N GLY A 181 11.90 -12.20 18.54
CA GLY A 181 11.45 -12.62 19.88
C GLY A 181 10.12 -11.97 20.28
N GLN A 182 10.05 -10.65 20.22
CA GLN A 182 8.86 -9.86 20.53
C GLN A 182 7.66 -10.29 19.66
N LEU A 183 7.89 -10.47 18.36
CA LEU A 183 6.82 -10.87 17.44
C LEU A 183 6.39 -12.31 17.65
N THR A 184 7.28 -13.20 18.08
CA THR A 184 6.90 -14.56 18.48
C THR A 184 5.93 -14.53 19.66
N GLU A 185 6.21 -13.75 20.70
CA GLU A 185 5.30 -13.57 21.86
C GLU A 185 3.98 -12.90 21.46
N PHE A 186 4.02 -11.99 20.50
CA PHE A 186 2.79 -11.37 19.98
C PHE A 186 1.88 -12.38 19.27
N TRP A 187 2.44 -13.39 18.57
CA TRP A 187 1.66 -14.38 17.84
C TRP A 187 1.18 -15.55 18.71
N HIS A 188 1.77 -15.79 19.84
CA HIS A 188 1.35 -16.81 20.84
C HIS A 188 0.47 -16.20 21.94
#